data_a38b2cc483d7816d5eb523eb9cbbe5b5
#
_entry.id   a38b2cc483d7816d5eb523eb9cbbe5b5
#
_cell.length_a   1.000
_cell.length_b   1.000
_cell.length_c   1.000
_cell.angle_alpha   90.00
_cell.angle_beta   90.00
_cell.angle_gamma   90.00
#
_symmetry.space_group_name_H-M   'P 1'
#
loop_
_entity.id
_entity.type
_entity.pdbx_description
1 polymer ?
#
loop_
_entity_poly.entity_id
_entity_poly.type
_entity_poly.pdbx_seq_one_letter_code
_entity_poly.pdbx_strand_id
1 'polypeptide(L)'
;STPGFARELGAVATVSDLGFVEAPVALEDMLDPRPFDEENLVCYVAGEEDAVAAAQGLLNAVCGRVVECGAAGTAQLMRAVRTLQEAAAVVSAIEANALVRAAHRAALGNGLSDVAISGLSEPAERMLEAVREKRFEGAFTAEMFLSELQAALASADDADLILPQAESTMHLVELLEVIGGSFKSPAALALVYGEEAECAENGL
;
A
#
# COMPACT_ATOMS: atom_id res chain seq x y z
N SER A 1 -5.77 -9.94 -8.82
CA SER A 1 -6.88 -10.00 -9.81
C SER A 1 -7.59 -8.66 -9.88
N THR A 2 -8.26 -8.37 -10.99
CA THR A 2 -9.03 -7.14 -11.20
C THR A 2 -10.51 -7.34 -10.84
N PRO A 3 -11.28 -6.25 -10.63
CA PRO A 3 -12.73 -6.32 -10.42
C PRO A 3 -13.47 -7.01 -11.57
N GLY A 4 -13.03 -6.77 -12.82
CA GLY A 4 -13.59 -7.39 -14.02
C GLY A 4 -13.44 -8.91 -14.01
N PHE A 5 -12.21 -9.39 -13.74
CA PHE A 5 -11.93 -10.81 -13.67
C PHE A 5 -12.69 -11.52 -12.52
N ALA A 6 -12.82 -10.88 -11.36
CA ALA A 6 -13.59 -11.43 -10.24
C ALA A 6 -15.08 -11.58 -10.61
N ARG A 7 -15.66 -10.61 -11.33
CA ARG A 7 -17.05 -10.69 -11.83
C ARG A 7 -17.22 -11.84 -12.85
N GLU A 8 -16.28 -12.02 -13.75
CA GLU A 8 -16.30 -13.14 -14.71
C GLU A 8 -16.27 -14.49 -14.01
N LEU A 9 -15.37 -14.66 -13.00
CA LEU A 9 -15.30 -15.88 -12.20
C LEU A 9 -16.59 -16.13 -11.42
N GLY A 10 -17.18 -15.10 -10.83
CA GLY A 10 -18.46 -15.20 -10.12
C GLY A 10 -19.59 -15.65 -11.07
N ALA A 11 -19.66 -15.10 -12.27
CA ALA A 11 -20.64 -15.51 -13.26
C ALA A 11 -20.46 -16.98 -13.70
N VAL A 12 -19.22 -17.43 -13.89
CA VAL A 12 -18.92 -18.84 -14.22
C VAL A 12 -19.31 -19.77 -13.07
N ALA A 13 -19.02 -19.38 -11.82
CA ALA A 13 -19.39 -20.15 -10.65
C ALA A 13 -20.90 -20.31 -10.53
N THR A 14 -21.66 -19.24 -10.71
CA THR A 14 -23.15 -19.25 -10.69
C THR A 14 -23.71 -20.21 -11.75
N VAL A 15 -23.19 -20.20 -12.97
CA VAL A 15 -23.62 -21.14 -14.04
C VAL A 15 -23.29 -22.58 -13.67
N SER A 16 -22.26 -22.79 -12.88
CA SER A 16 -21.79 -24.11 -12.44
C SER A 16 -22.41 -24.60 -11.12
N ASP A 17 -23.38 -23.85 -10.57
CA ASP A 17 -24.00 -24.11 -9.26
C ASP A 17 -22.95 -24.16 -8.10
N LEU A 18 -21.97 -23.30 -8.15
CA LEU A 18 -20.92 -23.16 -7.17
C LEU A 18 -21.00 -21.80 -6.48
N GLY A 19 -20.83 -21.76 -5.16
CA GLY A 19 -20.65 -20.52 -4.42
C GLY A 19 -19.31 -19.86 -4.78
N PHE A 20 -19.31 -18.55 -5.00
CA PHE A 20 -18.11 -17.76 -5.26
C PHE A 20 -17.89 -16.69 -4.19
N VAL A 21 -16.70 -16.65 -3.65
CA VAL A 21 -16.25 -15.61 -2.71
C VAL A 21 -14.90 -15.09 -3.17
N GLU A 22 -14.81 -13.79 -3.38
CA GLU A 22 -13.53 -13.09 -3.47
C GLU A 22 -13.16 -12.50 -2.10
N ALA A 23 -11.90 -12.62 -1.72
CA ALA A 23 -11.42 -12.21 -0.40
C ALA A 23 -9.99 -11.65 -0.45
N PRO A 24 -9.76 -10.53 -1.19
CA PRO A 24 -8.46 -9.90 -1.18
C PRO A 24 -8.11 -9.34 0.21
N VAL A 25 -6.85 -9.50 0.59
CA VAL A 25 -6.32 -9.05 1.87
C VAL A 25 -5.46 -7.82 1.65
N ALA A 26 -5.53 -6.85 2.55
CA ALA A 26 -4.66 -5.68 2.66
C ALA A 26 -4.06 -5.62 4.07
N LEU A 27 -2.96 -4.88 4.21
CA LEU A 27 -2.37 -4.60 5.51
C LEU A 27 -3.05 -3.38 6.15
N GLU A 28 -3.24 -3.39 7.46
CA GLU A 28 -3.67 -2.22 8.23
C GLU A 28 -2.49 -1.23 8.36
N ASP A 29 -1.29 -1.74 8.59
CA ASP A 29 -0.03 -1.00 8.62
C ASP A 29 1.05 -1.74 7.81
N MET A 30 1.53 -1.11 6.74
CA MET A 30 2.60 -1.67 5.90
C MET A 30 3.98 -1.62 6.56
N LEU A 31 4.14 -0.87 7.65
CA LEU A 31 5.38 -0.77 8.42
C LEU A 31 5.38 -1.62 9.70
N ASP A 32 4.31 -2.38 9.95
CA ASP A 32 4.29 -3.31 11.09
C ASP A 32 5.46 -4.30 10.95
N PRO A 33 6.24 -4.53 12.01
CA PRO A 33 7.33 -5.51 11.98
C PRO A 33 6.85 -6.95 11.74
N ARG A 34 5.56 -7.22 11.95
CA ARG A 34 4.88 -8.49 11.66
C ARG A 34 3.67 -8.26 10.76
N PRO A 35 3.89 -7.81 9.51
CA PRO A 35 2.81 -7.30 8.66
C PRO A 35 1.74 -8.34 8.34
N PHE A 36 2.08 -9.63 8.41
CA PHE A 36 1.17 -10.73 8.08
C PHE A 36 0.53 -11.38 9.31
N ASP A 37 0.68 -10.81 10.50
CA ASP A 37 -0.07 -11.23 11.68
C ASP A 37 -1.55 -10.88 11.51
N GLU A 38 -2.42 -11.74 12.08
CA GLU A 38 -3.88 -11.63 11.98
C GLU A 38 -4.38 -10.21 12.26
N GLU A 39 -3.88 -9.57 13.33
CA GLU A 39 -4.30 -8.24 13.75
C GLU A 39 -4.05 -7.14 12.72
N ASN A 40 -3.06 -7.34 11.84
CA ASN A 40 -2.69 -6.39 10.79
C ASN A 40 -3.33 -6.71 9.43
N LEU A 41 -4.15 -7.78 9.35
CA LEU A 41 -4.78 -8.17 8.10
C LEU A 41 -6.24 -7.71 8.04
N VAL A 42 -6.57 -7.00 6.96
CA VAL A 42 -7.94 -6.61 6.60
C VAL A 42 -8.35 -7.39 5.36
N CYS A 43 -9.40 -8.16 5.47
CA CYS A 43 -10.01 -8.85 4.36
C CYS A 43 -11.22 -8.06 3.84
N TYR A 44 -11.22 -7.73 2.56
CA TYR A 44 -12.41 -7.29 1.86
C TYR A 44 -13.09 -8.52 1.26
N VAL A 45 -14.37 -8.74 1.54
CA VAL A 45 -15.08 -9.93 1.06
C VAL A 45 -16.29 -9.53 0.21
N ALA A 46 -16.46 -10.20 -0.92
CA ALA A 46 -17.62 -10.03 -1.78
C ALA A 46 -17.99 -11.36 -2.48
N GLY A 47 -19.26 -11.49 -2.84
CA GLY A 47 -19.80 -12.69 -3.48
C GLY A 47 -21.28 -12.87 -3.19
N GLU A 48 -21.77 -14.08 -3.35
CA GLU A 48 -23.14 -14.45 -3.00
C GLU A 48 -23.28 -14.54 -1.48
N GLU A 49 -24.38 -14.05 -0.92
CA GLU A 49 -24.61 -13.93 0.52
C GLU A 49 -24.39 -15.25 1.27
N ASP A 50 -24.96 -16.35 0.77
CA ASP A 50 -24.79 -17.67 1.38
C ASP A 50 -23.36 -18.18 1.34
N ALA A 51 -22.62 -17.88 0.25
CA ALA A 51 -21.23 -18.28 0.10
C ALA A 51 -20.33 -17.45 1.03
N VAL A 52 -20.56 -16.14 1.13
CA VAL A 52 -19.86 -15.26 2.06
C VAL A 52 -20.11 -15.69 3.51
N ALA A 53 -21.36 -15.97 3.88
CA ALA A 53 -21.69 -16.45 5.21
C ALA A 53 -21.00 -17.79 5.56
N ALA A 54 -20.91 -18.72 4.60
CA ALA A 54 -20.19 -19.98 4.77
C ALA A 54 -18.68 -19.79 4.98
N ALA A 55 -18.07 -18.78 4.35
CA ALA A 55 -16.66 -18.47 4.46
C ALA A 55 -16.29 -17.66 5.72
N GLN A 56 -17.26 -16.98 6.37
CA GLN A 56 -17.04 -16.03 7.45
C GLN A 56 -16.17 -16.56 8.58
N GLY A 57 -16.41 -17.80 9.01
CA GLY A 57 -15.64 -18.44 10.09
C GLY A 57 -14.16 -18.59 9.76
N LEU A 58 -13.84 -18.94 8.50
CA LEU A 58 -12.47 -19.05 8.02
C LEU A 58 -11.80 -17.67 7.91
N LEU A 59 -12.51 -16.68 7.35
CA LEU A 59 -12.00 -15.33 7.17
C LEU A 59 -11.68 -14.67 8.51
N ASN A 60 -12.55 -14.81 9.50
CA ASN A 60 -12.34 -14.29 10.84
C ASN A 60 -11.22 -15.01 11.62
N ALA A 61 -10.82 -16.20 11.20
CA ALA A 61 -9.69 -16.92 11.80
C ALA A 61 -8.33 -16.53 11.20
N VAL A 62 -8.34 -15.77 10.10
CA VAL A 62 -7.11 -15.39 9.38
C VAL A 62 -6.87 -13.88 9.43
N CYS A 63 -7.93 -13.08 9.48
CA CYS A 63 -7.85 -11.63 9.42
C CYS A 63 -8.52 -10.99 10.64
N GLY A 64 -7.86 -10.01 11.24
CA GLY A 64 -8.39 -9.26 12.38
C GLY A 64 -9.62 -8.42 12.04
N ARG A 65 -9.78 -8.07 10.75
CA ARG A 65 -10.97 -7.36 10.27
C ARG A 65 -11.45 -7.92 8.94
N VAL A 66 -12.76 -8.20 8.86
CA VAL A 66 -13.43 -8.60 7.62
C VAL A 66 -14.46 -7.53 7.25
N VAL A 67 -14.41 -7.04 6.02
CA VAL A 67 -15.29 -5.98 5.49
C VAL A 67 -16.09 -6.54 4.33
N GLU A 68 -17.39 -6.64 4.49
CA GLU A 68 -18.29 -7.06 3.42
C GLU A 68 -18.50 -5.93 2.40
N CYS A 69 -18.27 -6.24 1.11
CA CYS A 69 -18.29 -5.28 0.02
C CYS A 69 -19.46 -5.48 -0.96
N GLY A 70 -20.20 -6.58 -0.84
CA GLY A 70 -21.37 -6.88 -1.68
C GLY A 70 -21.08 -7.83 -2.84
N ALA A 71 -21.43 -7.44 -4.08
CA ALA A 71 -21.32 -8.32 -5.25
C ALA A 71 -19.87 -8.56 -5.70
N ALA A 72 -19.64 -9.66 -6.43
CA ALA A 72 -18.35 -10.00 -7.02
C ALA A 72 -17.71 -8.84 -7.80
N GLY A 73 -16.44 -8.59 -7.61
CA GLY A 73 -15.65 -7.48 -8.14
C GLY A 73 -15.52 -6.29 -7.18
N THR A 74 -16.41 -6.14 -6.20
CA THR A 74 -16.37 -4.97 -5.31
C THR A 74 -15.28 -5.06 -4.25
N ALA A 75 -14.89 -6.25 -3.81
CA ALA A 75 -13.80 -6.42 -2.86
C ALA A 75 -12.44 -6.05 -3.48
N GLN A 76 -12.18 -6.45 -4.72
CA GLN A 76 -10.98 -6.03 -5.47
C GLN A 76 -10.95 -4.52 -5.67
N LEU A 77 -12.10 -3.91 -5.99
CA LEU A 77 -12.21 -2.47 -6.12
C LEU A 77 -11.89 -1.76 -4.80
N MET A 78 -12.43 -2.22 -3.68
CA MET A 78 -12.15 -1.63 -2.37
C MET A 78 -10.67 -1.74 -1.98
N ARG A 79 -10.01 -2.87 -2.28
CA ARG A 79 -8.57 -3.01 -2.11
C ARG A 79 -7.80 -1.99 -2.96
N ALA A 80 -8.14 -1.86 -4.25
CA ALA A 80 -7.50 -0.90 -5.14
C ALA A 80 -7.65 0.56 -4.64
N VAL A 81 -8.85 0.95 -4.22
CA VAL A 81 -9.12 2.28 -3.63
C VAL A 81 -8.24 2.53 -2.40
N ARG A 82 -8.12 1.54 -1.51
CA ARG A 82 -7.25 1.66 -0.33
C ARG A 82 -5.79 1.85 -0.73
N THR A 83 -5.26 1.00 -1.62
CA THR A 83 -3.88 1.12 -2.11
C THR A 83 -3.58 2.50 -2.67
N LEU A 84 -4.49 3.07 -3.48
CA LEU A 84 -4.33 4.41 -4.05
C LEU A 84 -4.29 5.50 -2.98
N GLN A 85 -5.16 5.43 -1.97
CA GLN A 85 -5.20 6.41 -0.88
C GLN A 85 -3.92 6.35 -0.03
N GLU A 86 -3.46 5.16 0.32
CA GLU A 86 -2.23 4.96 1.10
C GLU A 86 -1.00 5.42 0.31
N ALA A 87 -0.90 5.04 -0.95
CA ALA A 87 0.20 5.45 -1.83
C ALA A 87 0.29 6.98 -1.95
N ALA A 88 -0.84 7.65 -2.18
CA ALA A 88 -0.88 9.10 -2.26
C ALA A 88 -0.43 9.78 -0.95
N ALA A 89 -0.92 9.30 0.20
CA ALA A 89 -0.58 9.85 1.51
C ALA A 89 0.92 9.66 1.81
N VAL A 90 1.46 8.48 1.57
CA VAL A 90 2.86 8.13 1.84
C VAL A 90 3.82 8.96 0.97
N VAL A 91 3.61 8.98 -0.35
CA VAL A 91 4.48 9.71 -1.28
C VAL A 91 4.44 11.21 -1.01
N SER A 92 3.25 11.77 -0.83
CA SER A 92 3.09 13.18 -0.49
C SER A 92 3.84 13.59 0.78
N ALA A 93 3.80 12.75 1.82
CA ALA A 93 4.52 13.01 3.07
C ALA A 93 6.05 12.95 2.88
N ILE A 94 6.55 11.96 2.14
CA ILE A 94 7.98 11.83 1.83
C ILE A 94 8.48 13.03 1.01
N GLU A 95 7.75 13.44 -0.03
CA GLU A 95 8.12 14.60 -0.86
C GLU A 95 8.13 15.90 -0.06
N ALA A 96 7.12 16.13 0.79
CA ALA A 96 7.08 17.29 1.66
C ALA A 96 8.28 17.33 2.61
N ASN A 97 8.65 16.19 3.21
CA ASN A 97 9.83 16.07 4.05
C ASN A 97 11.13 16.31 3.27
N ALA A 98 11.24 15.76 2.06
CA ALA A 98 12.40 15.97 1.19
C ALA A 98 12.58 17.46 0.83
N LEU A 99 11.48 18.16 0.55
CA LEU A 99 11.50 19.61 0.29
C LEU A 99 12.01 20.40 1.51
N VAL A 100 11.50 20.13 2.71
CA VAL A 100 11.93 20.79 3.96
C VAL A 100 13.43 20.55 4.16
N ARG A 101 13.92 19.34 3.98
CA ARG A 101 15.35 19.03 4.10
C ARG A 101 16.22 19.71 3.04
N ALA A 102 15.74 19.78 1.81
CA ALA A 102 16.43 20.51 0.74
C ALA A 102 16.53 22.01 1.08
N ALA A 103 15.46 22.61 1.60
CA ALA A 103 15.46 23.99 2.04
C ALA A 103 16.45 24.26 3.19
N HIS A 104 16.56 23.34 4.16
CA HIS A 104 17.56 23.42 5.23
C HIS A 104 18.99 23.37 4.69
N ARG A 105 19.29 22.42 3.78
CA ARG A 105 20.63 22.32 3.16
C ARG A 105 21.00 23.59 2.38
N ALA A 106 20.03 24.23 1.73
CA ALA A 106 20.23 25.46 1.00
C ALA A 106 20.26 26.72 1.90
N ALA A 107 20.23 26.57 3.23
CA ALA A 107 20.14 27.65 4.21
C ALA A 107 18.92 28.58 4.04
N LEU A 108 17.93 28.17 3.25
CA LEU A 108 16.68 28.91 3.05
C LEU A 108 15.70 28.72 4.21
N GLY A 109 15.94 27.72 5.03
CA GLY A 109 15.04 27.26 6.09
C GLY A 109 15.56 27.47 7.51
N ASN A 110 16.43 28.46 7.76
CA ASN A 110 16.85 28.78 9.13
C ASN A 110 15.63 29.17 9.97
N GLY A 111 15.16 28.29 10.86
CA GLY A 111 13.94 28.44 11.66
C GLY A 111 12.78 27.53 11.24
N LEU A 112 12.91 26.75 10.15
CA LEU A 112 11.91 25.72 9.78
C LEU A 112 12.13 24.40 10.52
N SER A 113 13.19 24.27 11.34
CA SER A 113 13.50 23.04 12.08
C SER A 113 12.36 22.54 12.98
N ASP A 114 11.47 23.46 13.39
CA ASP A 114 10.36 23.16 14.29
C ASP A 114 8.99 23.19 13.57
N VAL A 115 8.97 23.40 12.23
CA VAL A 115 7.72 23.31 11.48
C VAL A 115 7.35 21.84 11.35
N ALA A 116 6.49 21.40 12.24
CA ALA A 116 5.87 20.10 12.12
C ALA A 116 5.00 20.07 10.85
N ILE A 117 5.22 19.11 9.99
CA ILE A 117 4.25 18.77 8.95
C ILE A 117 3.01 18.28 9.71
N SER A 118 1.92 19.06 9.67
CA SER A 118 0.70 18.78 10.41
C SER A 118 -0.42 18.35 9.47
N GLY A 119 -1.43 17.66 10.02
CA GLY A 119 -2.60 17.24 9.27
C GLY A 119 -2.36 16.00 8.40
N LEU A 120 -1.32 15.23 8.69
CA LEU A 120 -1.07 13.96 8.04
C LEU A 120 -2.07 12.90 8.49
N SER A 121 -2.32 11.94 7.62
CA SER A 121 -2.99 10.69 8.03
C SER A 121 -2.05 9.85 8.90
N GLU A 122 -2.60 9.00 9.75
CA GLU A 122 -1.80 8.13 10.61
C GLU A 122 -0.77 7.27 9.86
N PRO A 123 -1.07 6.65 8.70
CA PRO A 123 -0.06 5.97 7.89
C PRO A 123 1.05 6.89 7.40
N ALA A 124 0.75 8.12 7.02
CA ALA A 124 1.75 9.08 6.59
C ALA A 124 2.66 9.54 7.74
N GLU A 125 2.13 9.71 8.96
CA GLU A 125 2.91 10.03 10.16
C GLU A 125 3.90 8.92 10.47
N ARG A 126 3.45 7.65 10.50
CA ARG A 126 4.31 6.48 10.71
C ARG A 126 5.39 6.36 9.64
N MET A 127 5.05 6.65 8.39
CA MET A 127 6.01 6.66 7.30
C MET A 127 7.10 7.70 7.51
N LEU A 128 6.74 8.93 7.88
CA LEU A 128 7.73 9.98 8.17
C LEU A 128 8.60 9.65 9.38
N GLU A 129 8.05 9.02 10.40
CA GLU A 129 8.83 8.54 11.54
C GLU A 129 9.86 7.50 11.10
N ALA A 130 9.44 6.51 10.30
CA ALA A 130 10.35 5.51 9.74
C ALA A 130 11.47 6.15 8.91
N VAL A 131 11.16 7.17 8.10
CA VAL A 131 12.16 7.93 7.32
C VAL A 131 13.14 8.66 8.25
N ARG A 132 12.66 9.34 9.28
CA ARG A 132 13.50 10.08 10.24
C ARG A 132 14.44 9.16 11.01
N GLU A 133 13.97 7.98 11.36
CA GLU A 133 14.73 6.95 12.08
C GLU A 133 15.54 6.06 11.13
N LYS A 134 15.50 6.32 9.82
CA LYS A 134 16.16 5.52 8.78
C LYS A 134 15.80 4.03 8.82
N ARG A 135 14.60 3.73 9.28
CA ARG A 135 14.05 2.37 9.28
C ARG A 135 13.58 1.99 7.89
N PHE A 136 14.51 1.61 7.03
CA PHE A 136 14.25 1.23 5.63
C PHE A 136 14.11 -0.27 5.42
N GLU A 137 14.32 -1.07 6.42
CA GLU A 137 14.10 -2.52 6.38
C GLU A 137 12.66 -2.83 6.83
N GLY A 138 12.06 -3.85 6.23
CA GLY A 138 10.70 -4.27 6.58
C GLY A 138 10.29 -5.54 5.83
N ALA A 139 9.30 -6.26 6.36
CA ALA A 139 8.80 -7.47 5.74
C ALA A 139 7.81 -7.18 4.58
N PHE A 140 7.13 -6.02 4.60
CA PHE A 140 6.42 -5.51 3.44
C PHE A 140 7.40 -4.66 2.62
N THR A 141 7.67 -5.07 1.38
CA THR A 141 8.75 -4.53 0.56
C THR A 141 8.25 -3.58 -0.53
N ALA A 142 9.17 -2.79 -1.11
CA ALA A 142 8.87 -1.94 -2.26
C ALA A 142 8.35 -2.76 -3.46
N GLU A 143 8.87 -3.98 -3.68
CA GLU A 143 8.38 -4.90 -4.70
C GLU A 143 6.92 -5.32 -4.46
N MET A 144 6.55 -5.60 -3.20
CA MET A 144 5.16 -5.88 -2.84
C MET A 144 4.28 -4.65 -3.06
N PHE A 145 4.75 -3.47 -2.67
CA PHE A 145 4.04 -2.22 -2.87
C PHE A 145 3.83 -1.91 -4.36
N LEU A 146 4.84 -2.16 -5.20
CA LEU A 146 4.73 -2.04 -6.65
C LEU A 146 3.65 -2.98 -7.21
N SER A 147 3.60 -4.22 -6.74
CA SER A 147 2.59 -5.19 -7.15
C SER A 147 1.15 -4.74 -6.78
N GLU A 148 0.98 -4.11 -5.62
CA GLU A 148 -0.30 -3.54 -5.19
C GLU A 148 -0.73 -2.36 -6.10
N LEU A 149 0.21 -1.46 -6.43
CA LEU A 149 -0.05 -0.34 -7.36
C LEU A 149 -0.40 -0.83 -8.76
N GLN A 150 0.30 -1.83 -9.27
CA GLN A 150 0.01 -2.44 -10.58
C GLN A 150 -1.40 -3.05 -10.60
N ALA A 151 -1.81 -3.73 -9.52
CA ALA A 151 -3.16 -4.28 -9.41
C ALA A 151 -4.24 -3.18 -9.34
N ALA A 152 -3.94 -2.05 -8.68
CA ALA A 152 -4.84 -0.91 -8.62
C ALA A 152 -4.97 -0.22 -9.98
N LEU A 153 -3.87 -0.04 -10.72
CA LEU A 153 -3.88 0.53 -12.08
C LEU A 153 -4.61 -0.39 -13.06
N ALA A 154 -4.39 -1.70 -12.99
CA ALA A 154 -5.16 -2.65 -13.81
C ALA A 154 -6.67 -2.60 -13.51
N SER A 155 -7.06 -2.28 -12.26
CA SER A 155 -8.46 -2.07 -11.90
C SER A 155 -9.03 -0.77 -12.48
N ALA A 156 -8.19 0.26 -12.66
CA ALA A 156 -8.57 1.50 -13.33
C ALA A 156 -8.72 1.30 -14.84
N ASP A 157 -7.82 0.54 -15.47
CA ASP A 157 -7.91 0.17 -16.89
C ASP A 157 -9.21 -0.59 -17.20
N ASP A 158 -9.64 -1.50 -16.33
CA ASP A 158 -10.94 -2.20 -16.44
C ASP A 158 -12.14 -1.23 -16.45
N ALA A 159 -11.95 -0.01 -15.93
CA ALA A 159 -12.96 1.04 -15.84
C ALA A 159 -12.74 2.18 -16.86
N ASP A 160 -11.81 2.03 -17.83
CA ASP A 160 -11.40 3.06 -18.79
C ASP A 160 -10.95 4.37 -18.08
N LEU A 161 -10.31 4.28 -16.92
CA LEU A 161 -9.91 5.42 -16.09
C LEU A 161 -8.38 5.57 -16.05
N ILE A 162 -7.89 6.77 -16.35
CA ILE A 162 -6.47 7.14 -16.20
C ILE A 162 -6.23 7.75 -14.81
N LEU A 163 -5.21 7.28 -14.11
CA LEU A 163 -4.82 7.71 -12.76
C LEU A 163 -3.37 8.26 -12.74
N PRO A 164 -3.13 9.50 -13.17
CA PRO A 164 -1.78 10.05 -13.35
C PRO A 164 -0.93 10.06 -12.06
N GLN A 165 -1.55 10.26 -10.89
CA GLN A 165 -0.84 10.24 -9.62
C GLN A 165 -0.35 8.83 -9.27
N ALA A 166 -1.18 7.81 -9.50
CA ALA A 166 -0.82 6.42 -9.24
C ALA A 166 0.30 5.96 -10.19
N GLU A 167 0.24 6.34 -11.47
CA GLU A 167 1.31 6.09 -12.44
C GLU A 167 2.63 6.74 -12.01
N SER A 168 2.59 8.01 -11.58
CA SER A 168 3.77 8.71 -11.06
C SER A 168 4.33 8.04 -9.82
N THR A 169 3.48 7.60 -8.91
CA THR A 169 3.89 6.85 -7.71
C THR A 169 4.53 5.52 -8.07
N MET A 170 3.96 4.79 -9.03
CA MET A 170 4.55 3.55 -9.55
C MET A 170 5.97 3.78 -10.06
N HIS A 171 6.19 4.81 -10.87
CA HIS A 171 7.52 5.16 -11.36
C HIS A 171 8.52 5.52 -10.26
N LEU A 172 8.08 6.14 -9.17
CA LEU A 172 8.96 6.40 -8.01
C LEU A 172 9.39 5.08 -7.32
N VAL A 173 8.48 4.11 -7.21
CA VAL A 173 8.82 2.78 -6.67
C VAL A 173 9.77 2.04 -7.60
N GLU A 174 9.56 2.10 -8.92
CA GLU A 174 10.48 1.54 -9.92
C GLU A 174 11.89 2.19 -9.83
N LEU A 175 11.97 3.51 -9.60
CA LEU A 175 13.26 4.18 -9.37
C LEU A 175 13.95 3.67 -8.10
N LEU A 176 13.19 3.40 -7.03
CA LEU A 176 13.74 2.79 -5.83
C LEU A 176 14.31 1.40 -6.13
N GLU A 177 13.65 0.60 -6.96
CA GLU A 177 14.18 -0.70 -7.39
C GLU A 177 15.50 -0.56 -8.16
N VAL A 178 15.58 0.41 -9.08
CA VAL A 178 16.81 0.68 -9.87
C VAL A 178 18.02 1.01 -8.97
N ILE A 179 17.79 1.69 -7.85
CA ILE A 179 18.87 2.00 -6.88
C ILE A 179 19.10 0.88 -5.85
N GLY A 180 18.47 -0.28 -6.03
CA GLY A 180 18.68 -1.47 -5.20
C GLY A 180 17.78 -1.55 -3.98
N GLY A 181 16.66 -0.85 -3.96
CA GLY A 181 15.72 -0.80 -2.82
C GLY A 181 14.54 -1.76 -2.89
N SER A 182 14.49 -2.71 -3.84
CA SER A 182 13.36 -3.63 -4.04
C SER A 182 12.90 -4.35 -2.78
N PHE A 183 13.85 -4.79 -1.96
CA PHE A 183 13.58 -5.54 -0.71
C PHE A 183 13.49 -4.66 0.54
N LYS A 184 13.56 -3.34 0.37
CA LYS A 184 13.38 -2.38 1.47
C LYS A 184 11.92 -2.04 1.66
N SER A 185 11.58 -1.54 2.85
CA SER A 185 10.23 -1.04 3.11
C SER A 185 9.89 0.18 2.22
N PRO A 186 8.62 0.52 2.01
CA PRO A 186 8.24 1.72 1.26
C PRO A 186 8.81 3.03 1.81
N ALA A 187 9.21 3.10 3.09
CA ALA A 187 9.91 4.25 3.65
C ALA A 187 11.23 4.55 2.92
N ALA A 188 11.84 3.54 2.29
CA ALA A 188 13.04 3.70 1.48
C ALA A 188 12.83 4.55 0.22
N LEU A 189 11.60 4.88 -0.18
CA LEU A 189 11.34 5.90 -1.23
C LEU A 189 12.04 7.23 -0.93
N ALA A 190 12.29 7.54 0.34
CA ALA A 190 13.07 8.71 0.74
C ALA A 190 14.50 8.71 0.14
N LEU A 191 15.08 7.54 -0.16
CA LEU A 191 16.40 7.40 -0.79
C LEU A 191 16.41 7.98 -2.22
N VAL A 192 15.29 7.90 -2.94
CA VAL A 192 15.13 8.48 -4.28
C VAL A 192 15.30 10.01 -4.23
N TYR A 193 14.94 10.63 -3.09
CA TYR A 193 15.06 12.06 -2.84
C TYR A 193 16.37 12.46 -2.13
N GLY A 194 17.37 11.56 -2.13
CA GLY A 194 18.71 11.84 -1.60
C GLY A 194 18.80 11.73 -0.07
N GLU A 195 17.94 10.95 0.58
CA GLU A 195 18.23 10.45 1.93
C GLU A 195 19.45 9.53 1.86
N GLU A 196 20.30 9.60 2.88
CA GLU A 196 21.43 8.67 2.99
C GLU A 196 20.96 7.44 3.77
N ALA A 197 21.08 6.25 3.17
CA ALA A 197 21.05 5.02 3.95
C ALA A 197 22.23 5.07 4.93
N GLU A 198 22.02 4.63 6.19
CA GLU A 198 23.17 4.40 7.06
C GLU A 198 24.11 3.42 6.36
N CYS A 199 25.33 3.84 6.09
CA CYS A 199 26.38 2.89 5.78
C CYS A 199 26.44 1.94 6.96
N ALA A 200 26.11 0.66 6.77
CA ALA A 200 26.48 -0.37 7.71
C ALA A 200 28.00 -0.20 7.88
N GLU A 201 28.45 0.28 9.04
CA GLU A 201 29.86 0.24 9.40
C GLU A 201 30.23 -1.24 9.35
N ASN A 202 30.77 -1.65 8.19
CA ASN A 202 31.47 -2.93 8.08
C ASN A 202 32.64 -2.83 9.03
N GLY A 203 32.44 -3.32 10.25
CA GLY A 203 33.53 -3.64 11.16
C GLY A 203 34.48 -4.60 10.44
N LEU A 204 35.64 -4.08 10.12
CA LEU A 204 36.85 -4.84 9.81
C LEU A 204 37.41 -5.41 11.10
#